data_1b31e3c30e6cba74bea35797a89438fa
#
_entry.id   1b31e3c30e6cba74bea35797a89438fa
#
_cell.length_a   1.000
_cell.length_b   1.000
_cell.length_c   1.000
_cell.angle_alpha   90.00
_cell.angle_beta   90.00
_cell.angle_gamma   90.00
#
_symmetry.space_group_name_H-M   'P 1'
#
loop_
_entity.id
_entity.type
_entity.pdbx_description
1 polymer ?
#
loop_
_entity_poly.entity_id
_entity_poly.type
_entity_poly.pdbx_seq_one_letter_code
_entity_poly.pdbx_strand_id
1 'polypeptide(L)'
;MIRLKPRRGTRVETTNALDEHVILLDEEGRHIGTAPKYSVHGADTVLHLAFSCYVFNPLGEVLVTRRALTKKAWPGVWTNSFCGHPLPAEPLTQAVTRRASFELGLELELDTLDLALPLFRYRATDSSGVVENEICPVYLATTVQEPTPNPDEVAEFTWTRPADLSRAVADAPWAFSPWMALQVQQLESFRA
;
A
#
# COMPACT_ATOMS: atom_id res chain seq x y z
N MET A 1 37.37 -19.30 -31.13
CA MET A 1 37.28 -18.22 -30.11
C MET A 1 36.03 -17.38 -30.45
N ILE A 2 34.88 -17.67 -29.80
CA ILE A 2 33.63 -16.97 -30.04
C ILE A 2 33.51 -15.90 -28.97
N ARG A 3 33.54 -14.62 -29.34
CA ARG A 3 33.30 -13.49 -28.44
C ARG A 3 31.81 -13.33 -28.19
N LEU A 4 31.35 -13.62 -27.00
CA LEU A 4 30.01 -13.28 -26.52
C LEU A 4 29.94 -11.76 -26.27
N LYS A 5 28.98 -11.10 -26.93
CA LYS A 5 28.63 -9.70 -26.68
C LYS A 5 27.88 -9.61 -25.33
N PRO A 6 28.13 -8.59 -24.48
CA PRO A 6 27.37 -8.40 -23.27
C PRO A 6 25.91 -8.01 -23.62
N ARG A 7 24.95 -8.67 -22.96
CA ARG A 7 23.54 -8.28 -23.01
C ARG A 7 23.40 -6.90 -22.37
N ARG A 8 22.81 -5.97 -23.08
CA ARG A 8 22.39 -4.67 -22.53
C ARG A 8 21.33 -4.95 -21.46
N GLY A 9 21.66 -4.66 -20.19
CA GLY A 9 20.69 -4.60 -19.13
C GLY A 9 19.63 -3.53 -19.44
N THR A 10 18.37 -3.91 -19.39
CA THR A 10 17.24 -2.97 -19.43
C THR A 10 17.37 -2.07 -18.19
N ARG A 11 17.67 -0.80 -18.43
CA ARG A 11 17.65 0.26 -17.42
C ARG A 11 16.20 0.39 -16.99
N VAL A 12 15.87 -0.02 -15.78
CA VAL A 12 14.59 0.33 -15.13
C VAL A 12 14.65 1.85 -14.97
N GLU A 13 13.82 2.56 -15.72
CA GLU A 13 13.63 4.00 -15.53
C GLU A 13 12.99 4.16 -14.15
N THR A 14 13.75 4.67 -13.20
CA THR A 14 13.23 5.17 -11.93
C THR A 14 12.35 6.37 -12.26
N THR A 15 11.03 6.15 -12.29
CA THR A 15 10.06 7.24 -12.36
C THR A 15 10.32 8.14 -11.16
N ASN A 16 10.62 9.40 -11.43
CA ASN A 16 10.86 10.39 -10.39
C ASN A 16 9.57 10.49 -9.57
N ALA A 17 9.64 10.40 -8.24
CA ALA A 17 8.46 10.47 -7.36
C ALA A 17 7.63 11.76 -7.56
N LEU A 18 8.21 12.76 -8.21
CA LEU A 18 7.55 14.02 -8.57
C LEU A 18 6.58 13.89 -9.77
N ASP A 19 6.67 12.81 -10.56
CA ASP A 19 5.83 12.58 -11.75
C ASP A 19 4.68 11.58 -11.50
N GLU A 20 4.54 11.05 -10.28
CA GLU A 20 3.44 10.13 -9.95
C GLU A 20 2.09 10.86 -10.02
N HIS A 21 1.19 10.32 -10.86
CA HIS A 21 -0.21 10.76 -10.95
C HIS A 21 -1.13 9.72 -10.33
N VAL A 22 -2.18 10.18 -9.65
CA VAL A 22 -3.27 9.33 -9.17
C VAL A 22 -4.45 9.39 -10.12
N ILE A 23 -5.24 8.34 -10.15
CA ILE A 23 -6.46 8.21 -10.96
C ILE A 23 -7.64 8.78 -10.17
N LEU A 24 -8.24 9.87 -10.66
CA LEU A 24 -9.40 10.50 -10.06
C LEU A 24 -10.68 9.74 -10.41
N LEU A 25 -11.58 9.62 -9.43
CA LEU A 25 -12.83 8.88 -9.55
C LEU A 25 -14.03 9.76 -9.19
N ASP A 26 -15.18 9.46 -9.82
CA ASP A 26 -16.47 9.95 -9.34
C ASP A 26 -17.03 9.08 -8.21
N GLU A 27 -18.20 9.44 -7.67
CA GLU A 27 -18.83 8.72 -6.55
C GLU A 27 -19.24 7.28 -6.89
N GLU A 28 -19.43 6.99 -8.18
CA GLU A 28 -19.72 5.64 -8.70
C GLU A 28 -18.43 4.84 -9.02
N GLY A 29 -17.24 5.42 -8.76
CA GLY A 29 -15.95 4.78 -8.99
C GLY A 29 -15.48 4.81 -10.47
N ARG A 30 -16.10 5.64 -11.32
CA ARG A 30 -15.69 5.79 -12.72
C ARG A 30 -14.52 6.75 -12.82
N HIS A 31 -13.58 6.44 -13.70
CA HIS A 31 -12.40 7.24 -13.97
C HIS A 31 -12.79 8.59 -14.62
N ILE A 32 -12.45 9.71 -13.98
CA ILE A 32 -12.77 11.08 -14.46
C ILE A 32 -11.54 11.92 -14.81
N GLY A 33 -10.34 11.42 -14.57
CA GLY A 33 -9.09 12.12 -14.89
C GLY A 33 -7.91 11.64 -14.06
N THR A 34 -6.85 12.41 -14.06
CA THR A 34 -5.65 12.18 -13.26
C THR A 34 -5.16 13.49 -12.64
N ALA A 35 -4.46 13.41 -11.51
CA ALA A 35 -3.81 14.56 -10.89
C ALA A 35 -2.43 14.16 -10.33
N PRO A 36 -1.48 15.11 -10.24
CA PRO A 36 -0.20 14.85 -9.58
C PRO A 36 -0.43 14.44 -8.11
N LYS A 37 0.16 13.36 -7.69
CA LYS A 37 0.00 12.79 -6.33
C LYS A 37 0.25 13.81 -5.21
N TYR A 38 1.27 14.65 -5.38
CA TYR A 38 1.60 15.68 -4.38
C TYR A 38 0.54 16.78 -4.23
N SER A 39 -0.21 17.06 -5.27
CA SER A 39 -1.23 18.13 -5.26
C SER A 39 -2.60 17.62 -4.85
N VAL A 40 -2.89 16.32 -4.98
CA VAL A 40 -4.22 15.76 -4.69
C VAL A 40 -4.50 15.69 -3.19
N HIS A 41 -3.49 15.42 -2.36
CA HIS A 41 -3.65 15.28 -0.92
C HIS A 41 -3.59 16.63 -0.21
N GLY A 42 -4.69 17.07 0.37
CA GLY A 42 -4.85 18.33 1.10
C GLY A 42 -6.07 18.29 2.00
N ALA A 43 -6.61 19.46 2.36
CA ALA A 43 -7.81 19.56 3.19
C ALA A 43 -9.10 19.13 2.44
N ASP A 44 -9.07 19.14 1.10
CA ASP A 44 -10.20 18.76 0.24
C ASP A 44 -9.69 17.81 -0.86
N THR A 45 -9.41 16.57 -0.46
CA THR A 45 -8.87 15.54 -1.34
C THR A 45 -9.98 14.90 -2.16
N VAL A 46 -9.86 14.99 -3.49
CA VAL A 46 -10.76 14.36 -4.45
C VAL A 46 -10.67 12.83 -4.33
N LEU A 47 -11.81 12.14 -4.53
CA LEU A 47 -11.85 10.69 -4.55
C LEU A 47 -10.91 10.15 -5.62
N HIS A 48 -10.04 9.22 -5.26
CA HIS A 48 -9.05 8.64 -6.16
C HIS A 48 -8.81 7.16 -5.89
N LEU A 49 -8.18 6.48 -6.87
CA LEU A 49 -7.90 5.06 -6.81
C LEU A 49 -6.60 4.80 -6.08
N ALA A 50 -6.68 3.91 -5.09
CA ALA A 50 -5.53 3.39 -4.35
C ALA A 50 -5.64 1.87 -4.20
N PHE A 51 -4.75 1.27 -3.46
CA PHE A 51 -4.84 -0.10 -2.96
C PHE A 51 -4.14 -0.24 -1.61
N SER A 52 -4.54 -1.25 -0.83
CA SER A 52 -3.84 -1.75 0.34
C SER A 52 -3.41 -3.19 0.11
N CYS A 53 -2.29 -3.59 0.72
CA CYS A 53 -1.86 -4.98 0.70
C CYS A 53 -1.45 -5.43 2.11
N TYR A 54 -1.79 -6.68 2.45
CA TYR A 54 -1.31 -7.39 3.63
C TYR A 54 -0.47 -8.58 3.17
N VAL A 55 0.76 -8.66 3.62
CA VAL A 55 1.71 -9.73 3.28
C VAL A 55 1.82 -10.68 4.45
N PHE A 56 1.71 -11.98 4.17
CA PHE A 56 1.83 -13.05 5.15
C PHE A 56 3.10 -13.87 4.92
N ASN A 57 3.73 -14.29 6.01
CA ASN A 57 4.83 -15.25 5.96
C ASN A 57 4.31 -16.71 6.05
N PRO A 58 5.16 -17.73 5.87
CA PRO A 58 4.75 -19.13 5.96
C PRO A 58 4.26 -19.58 7.35
N LEU A 59 4.51 -18.80 8.40
CA LEU A 59 4.00 -19.06 9.75
C LEU A 59 2.58 -18.49 9.94
N GLY A 60 2.01 -17.83 8.91
CA GLY A 60 0.71 -17.18 8.97
C GLY A 60 0.73 -15.86 9.73
N GLU A 61 1.91 -15.29 10.00
CA GLU A 61 2.03 -13.95 10.56
C GLU A 61 1.91 -12.91 9.45
N VAL A 62 1.30 -11.78 9.79
CA VAL A 62 1.12 -10.64 8.89
C VAL A 62 2.21 -9.59 9.12
N LEU A 63 2.75 -9.05 8.05
CA LEU A 63 3.67 -7.93 8.08
C LEU A 63 2.91 -6.64 8.38
N VAL A 64 3.29 -5.93 9.41
CA VAL A 64 2.84 -4.56 9.68
C VAL A 64 4.01 -3.61 9.64
N THR A 65 3.78 -2.41 9.12
CA THR A 65 4.80 -1.39 8.95
C THR A 65 4.46 -0.13 9.71
N ARG A 66 5.48 0.62 10.12
CA ARG A 66 5.33 1.96 10.64
C ARG A 66 5.72 2.95 9.56
N ARG A 67 4.82 3.84 9.22
CA ARG A 67 5.03 4.84 8.17
C ARG A 67 6.22 5.74 8.49
N ALA A 68 7.05 6.06 7.49
CA ALA A 68 8.15 7.00 7.67
C ALA A 68 7.64 8.36 8.19
N LEU A 69 8.42 9.03 9.02
CA LEU A 69 8.08 10.34 9.59
C LEU A 69 8.01 11.46 8.54
N THR A 70 8.59 11.21 7.37
CA THR A 70 8.57 12.12 6.20
C THR A 70 7.31 12.03 5.37
N LYS A 71 6.42 11.04 5.64
CA LYS A 71 5.16 10.88 4.89
C LYS A 71 4.24 12.07 5.15
N LYS A 72 3.59 12.56 4.08
CA LYS A 72 2.67 13.69 4.14
C LYS A 72 1.42 13.40 4.97
N ALA A 73 0.85 12.20 4.81
CA ALA A 73 -0.35 11.76 5.50
C ALA A 73 -0.01 10.67 6.53
N TRP A 74 -0.54 10.78 7.74
CA TRP A 74 -0.31 9.84 8.85
C TRP A 74 1.17 9.44 9.07
N PRO A 75 2.11 10.39 9.23
CA PRO A 75 3.50 10.07 9.53
C PRO A 75 3.62 9.31 10.87
N GLY A 76 4.44 8.27 10.90
CA GLY A 76 4.79 7.56 12.13
C GLY A 76 3.74 6.63 12.71
N VAL A 77 2.57 6.45 12.08
CA VAL A 77 1.55 5.49 12.55
C VAL A 77 1.84 4.08 12.04
N TRP A 78 1.40 3.08 12.76
CA TRP A 78 1.39 1.70 12.30
C TRP A 78 0.28 1.47 11.28
N THR A 79 0.56 0.64 10.29
CA THR A 79 -0.36 0.38 9.18
C THR A 79 -0.19 -1.05 8.64
N ASN A 80 -1.03 -1.43 7.68
CA ASN A 80 -0.87 -2.66 6.89
C ASN A 80 0.52 -2.74 6.22
N SER A 81 0.81 -3.82 5.51
CA SER A 81 2.15 -4.05 4.98
C SER A 81 2.62 -2.92 4.08
N PHE A 82 1.80 -2.50 3.14
CA PHE A 82 2.01 -1.30 2.31
C PHE A 82 0.73 -0.88 1.59
N CYS A 83 0.74 0.35 1.08
CA CYS A 83 -0.32 0.94 0.27
C CYS A 83 0.27 1.63 -0.95
N GLY A 84 -0.55 1.95 -1.93
CA GLY A 84 -0.08 2.72 -3.06
C GLY A 84 -1.17 3.11 -4.04
N HIS A 85 -0.75 3.79 -5.09
CA HIS A 85 -1.63 4.22 -6.16
C HIS A 85 -1.16 3.58 -7.47
N PRO A 86 -2.07 3.07 -8.31
CA PRO A 86 -1.72 2.68 -9.67
C PRO A 86 -1.38 3.92 -10.49
N LEU A 87 -0.42 3.78 -11.38
CA LEU A 87 -0.18 4.78 -12.42
C LEU A 87 -1.33 4.75 -13.44
N PRO A 88 -1.54 5.84 -14.20
CA PRO A 88 -2.50 5.84 -15.29
C PRO A 88 -2.27 4.65 -16.24
N ALA A 89 -3.32 3.89 -16.52
CA ALA A 89 -3.31 2.65 -17.33
C ALA A 89 -2.53 1.46 -16.75
N GLU A 90 -2.00 1.54 -15.52
CA GLU A 90 -1.36 0.42 -14.84
C GLU A 90 -2.43 -0.49 -14.20
N PRO A 91 -2.40 -1.81 -14.45
CA PRO A 91 -3.22 -2.76 -13.71
C PRO A 91 -2.92 -2.72 -12.21
N LEU A 92 -3.95 -2.81 -11.35
CA LEU A 92 -3.77 -2.77 -9.89
C LEU A 92 -2.79 -3.81 -9.37
N THR A 93 -2.82 -5.03 -9.91
CA THR A 93 -1.87 -6.09 -9.50
C THR A 93 -0.42 -5.75 -9.82
N GLN A 94 -0.15 -5.06 -10.94
CA GLN A 94 1.19 -4.58 -11.26
C GLN A 94 1.61 -3.43 -10.33
N ALA A 95 0.68 -2.53 -9.99
CA ALA A 95 0.94 -1.48 -9.00
C ALA A 95 1.28 -2.08 -7.62
N VAL A 96 0.58 -3.15 -7.21
CA VAL A 96 0.88 -3.87 -5.95
C VAL A 96 2.30 -4.43 -5.97
N THR A 97 2.69 -5.19 -7.01
CA THR A 97 4.06 -5.77 -7.08
C THR A 97 5.14 -4.69 -7.18
N ARG A 98 4.92 -3.64 -7.96
CA ARG A 98 5.85 -2.50 -8.07
C ARG A 98 6.07 -1.81 -6.72
N ARG A 99 4.99 -1.59 -5.96
CA ARG A 99 5.09 -0.93 -4.64
C ARG A 99 5.69 -1.85 -3.58
N ALA A 100 5.41 -3.15 -3.60
CA ALA A 100 6.05 -4.12 -2.73
C ALA A 100 7.58 -4.11 -2.89
N SER A 101 8.06 -4.13 -4.13
CA SER A 101 9.48 -4.04 -4.44
C SER A 101 10.08 -2.69 -4.00
N PHE A 102 9.38 -1.56 -4.27
CA PHE A 102 9.87 -0.23 -3.93
C PHE A 102 9.89 0.07 -2.42
N GLU A 103 8.80 -0.29 -1.70
CA GLU A 103 8.66 0.05 -0.27
C GLU A 103 9.34 -0.96 0.65
N LEU A 104 9.35 -2.24 0.26
CA LEU A 104 9.73 -3.34 1.14
C LEU A 104 10.84 -4.23 0.56
N GLY A 105 11.27 -4.01 -0.69
CA GLY A 105 12.22 -4.88 -1.37
C GLY A 105 11.68 -6.30 -1.61
N LEU A 106 10.37 -6.49 -1.60
CA LEU A 106 9.73 -7.79 -1.79
C LEU A 106 9.32 -7.99 -3.24
N GLU A 107 9.75 -9.11 -3.83
CA GLU A 107 9.30 -9.55 -5.15
C GLU A 107 8.09 -10.47 -4.98
N LEU A 108 6.89 -9.92 -5.18
CA LEU A 108 5.63 -10.66 -5.09
C LEU A 108 5.22 -11.18 -6.47
N GLU A 109 4.83 -12.46 -6.53
CA GLU A 109 4.32 -13.06 -7.75
C GLU A 109 2.84 -12.67 -7.95
N LEU A 110 2.46 -12.32 -9.19
CA LEU A 110 1.10 -11.84 -9.51
C LEU A 110 0.00 -12.87 -9.21
N ASP A 111 0.29 -14.16 -9.37
CA ASP A 111 -0.64 -15.26 -9.12
C ASP A 111 -0.84 -15.59 -7.64
N THR A 112 -0.02 -14.99 -6.76
CA THR A 112 -0.17 -15.10 -5.29
C THR A 112 -1.02 -13.99 -4.68
N LEU A 113 -1.48 -13.03 -5.49
CA LEU A 113 -2.31 -11.92 -5.02
C LEU A 113 -3.78 -12.33 -4.95
N ASP A 114 -4.35 -12.27 -3.77
CA ASP A 114 -5.78 -12.47 -3.53
C ASP A 114 -6.48 -11.13 -3.28
N LEU A 115 -7.55 -10.84 -4.04
CA LEU A 115 -8.36 -9.63 -3.90
C LEU A 115 -9.44 -9.84 -2.84
N ALA A 116 -9.11 -9.57 -1.59
CA ALA A 116 -9.97 -9.85 -0.44
C ALA A 116 -11.13 -8.86 -0.24
N LEU A 117 -10.91 -7.55 -0.44
CA LEU A 117 -11.93 -6.52 -0.31
C LEU A 117 -11.96 -5.63 -1.57
N PRO A 118 -12.67 -6.03 -2.64
CA PRO A 118 -12.63 -5.34 -3.93
C PRO A 118 -13.28 -3.95 -3.91
N LEU A 119 -14.21 -3.71 -2.98
CA LEU A 119 -15.02 -2.48 -2.92
C LEU A 119 -14.73 -1.64 -1.67
N PHE A 120 -13.59 -1.89 -1.00
CA PHE A 120 -13.24 -1.12 0.17
C PHE A 120 -13.03 0.36 -0.21
N ARG A 121 -13.66 1.23 0.57
CA ARG A 121 -13.59 2.69 0.42
C ARG A 121 -13.50 3.33 1.79
N TYR A 122 -12.74 4.40 1.90
CA TYR A 122 -12.67 5.18 3.12
C TYR A 122 -12.41 6.66 2.84
N ARG A 123 -12.75 7.49 3.82
CA ARG A 123 -12.31 8.88 3.91
C ARG A 123 -11.91 9.16 5.35
N ALA A 124 -10.73 9.74 5.52
CA ALA A 124 -10.22 10.10 6.84
C ALA A 124 -9.42 11.40 6.77
N THR A 125 -9.33 12.10 7.90
CA THR A 125 -8.55 13.33 8.03
C THR A 125 -7.52 13.12 9.13
N ASP A 126 -6.25 13.41 8.86
CA ASP A 126 -5.21 13.30 9.87
C ASP A 126 -5.14 14.54 10.78
N SER A 127 -4.25 14.49 11.78
CA SER A 127 -4.07 15.60 12.75
C SER A 127 -3.54 16.90 12.14
N SER A 128 -2.96 16.84 10.94
CA SER A 128 -2.49 18.02 10.19
C SER A 128 -3.57 18.63 9.27
N GLY A 129 -4.73 17.96 9.16
CA GLY A 129 -5.82 18.35 8.27
C GLY A 129 -5.71 17.77 6.86
N VAL A 130 -4.75 16.90 6.60
CA VAL A 130 -4.65 16.18 5.32
C VAL A 130 -5.73 15.10 5.25
N VAL A 131 -6.46 15.08 4.14
CA VAL A 131 -7.54 14.12 3.88
C VAL A 131 -7.05 13.04 2.92
N GLU A 132 -7.31 11.78 3.28
CA GLU A 132 -7.35 10.65 2.36
C GLU A 132 -8.79 10.35 1.99
N ASN A 133 -9.08 10.14 0.70
CA ASN A 133 -10.41 9.85 0.16
C ASN A 133 -10.26 8.88 -1.01
N GLU A 134 -10.41 7.60 -0.73
CA GLU A 134 -9.96 6.55 -1.64
C GLU A 134 -11.00 5.45 -1.85
N ILE A 135 -11.14 4.98 -3.10
CA ILE A 135 -11.53 3.60 -3.40
C ILE A 135 -10.23 2.79 -3.39
N CYS A 136 -10.12 1.86 -2.45
CA CYS A 136 -8.85 1.25 -2.06
C CYS A 136 -9.00 -0.29 -1.93
N PRO A 137 -9.15 -1.04 -3.04
CA PRO A 137 -9.17 -2.51 -3.00
C PRO A 137 -8.05 -3.08 -2.14
N VAL A 138 -8.37 -4.13 -1.37
CA VAL A 138 -7.43 -4.75 -0.43
C VAL A 138 -6.98 -6.09 -0.95
N TYR A 139 -5.67 -6.26 -1.06
CA TYR A 139 -5.02 -7.49 -1.49
C TYR A 139 -4.37 -8.21 -0.31
N LEU A 140 -4.36 -9.54 -0.38
CA LEU A 140 -3.53 -10.40 0.46
C LEU A 140 -2.44 -11.00 -0.43
N ALA A 141 -1.24 -11.16 0.11
CA ALA A 141 -0.12 -11.78 -0.56
C ALA A 141 0.67 -12.65 0.42
N THR A 142 1.47 -13.57 -0.09
CA THR A 142 2.39 -14.38 0.70
C THR A 142 3.82 -14.20 0.24
N THR A 143 4.79 -14.31 1.16
CA THR A 143 6.21 -14.26 0.84
C THR A 143 7.02 -15.14 1.77
N VAL A 144 8.13 -15.67 1.26
CA VAL A 144 9.19 -16.32 2.06
C VAL A 144 10.40 -15.41 2.26
N GLN A 145 10.34 -14.19 1.68
CA GLN A 145 11.44 -13.23 1.72
C GLN A 145 11.34 -12.37 2.99
N GLU A 146 12.48 -11.97 3.52
CA GLU A 146 12.56 -10.93 4.56
C GLU A 146 12.49 -9.55 3.92
N PRO A 147 11.69 -8.61 4.49
CA PRO A 147 11.63 -7.26 3.99
C PRO A 147 12.96 -6.51 4.11
N THR A 148 13.28 -5.72 3.09
CA THR A 148 14.37 -4.72 3.10
C THR A 148 13.76 -3.34 2.85
N PRO A 149 13.17 -2.70 3.89
CA PRO A 149 12.36 -1.50 3.71
C PRO A 149 13.14 -0.31 3.17
N ASN A 150 12.50 0.46 2.29
CA ASN A 150 12.95 1.79 1.92
C ASN A 150 12.69 2.75 3.10
N PRO A 151 13.71 3.39 3.69
CA PRO A 151 13.55 4.24 4.86
C PRO A 151 12.73 5.52 4.60
N ASP A 152 12.59 5.95 3.35
CA ASP A 152 11.74 7.08 2.98
C ASP A 152 10.24 6.73 3.03
N GLU A 153 9.91 5.43 3.04
CA GLU A 153 8.54 4.92 3.07
C GLU A 153 8.19 4.29 4.43
N VAL A 154 9.10 3.52 5.00
CA VAL A 154 8.89 2.68 6.18
C VAL A 154 9.97 2.93 7.23
N ALA A 155 9.57 3.37 8.42
CA ALA A 155 10.48 3.58 9.56
C ALA A 155 10.81 2.28 10.30
N GLU A 156 9.84 1.40 10.44
CA GLU A 156 9.95 0.13 11.18
C GLU A 156 8.98 -0.90 10.59
N PHE A 157 9.24 -2.18 10.82
CA PHE A 157 8.29 -3.25 10.53
C PHE A 157 8.35 -4.36 11.57
N THR A 158 7.29 -5.15 11.65
CA THR A 158 7.26 -6.37 12.46
C THR A 158 6.29 -7.39 11.86
N TRP A 159 6.56 -8.67 12.11
CA TRP A 159 5.63 -9.77 11.88
C TRP A 159 4.80 -9.99 13.14
N THR A 160 3.50 -10.22 12.99
CA THR A 160 2.59 -10.44 14.12
C THR A 160 1.47 -11.39 13.72
N ARG A 161 0.90 -12.09 14.68
CA ARG A 161 -0.27 -12.94 14.42
C ARG A 161 -1.49 -12.08 14.12
N PRO A 162 -2.32 -12.43 13.12
CA PRO A 162 -3.52 -11.68 12.78
C PRO A 162 -4.44 -11.40 13.98
N ALA A 163 -4.63 -12.40 14.86
CA ALA A 163 -5.46 -12.25 16.07
C ALA A 163 -4.89 -11.22 17.06
N ASP A 164 -3.57 -11.14 17.21
CA ASP A 164 -2.92 -10.15 18.08
C ASP A 164 -3.05 -8.75 17.50
N LEU A 165 -2.88 -8.61 16.19
CA LEU A 165 -3.08 -7.36 15.49
C LEU A 165 -4.54 -6.88 15.60
N SER A 166 -5.51 -7.78 15.35
CA SER A 166 -6.94 -7.47 15.46
C SER A 166 -7.28 -6.93 16.85
N ARG A 167 -6.76 -7.57 17.90
CA ARG A 167 -6.94 -7.13 19.29
C ARG A 167 -6.28 -5.78 19.56
N ALA A 168 -5.03 -5.57 19.13
CA ALA A 168 -4.32 -4.31 19.29
C ALA A 168 -5.03 -3.14 18.59
N VAL A 169 -5.53 -3.37 17.37
CA VAL A 169 -6.32 -2.37 16.61
C VAL A 169 -7.64 -2.05 17.34
N ALA A 170 -8.31 -3.03 17.91
CA ALA A 170 -9.55 -2.82 18.68
C ALA A 170 -9.31 -2.03 19.99
N ASP A 171 -8.22 -2.34 20.70
CA ASP A 171 -7.90 -1.74 21.99
C ASP A 171 -7.27 -0.34 21.87
N ALA A 172 -6.52 -0.08 20.78
CA ALA A 172 -5.80 1.17 20.58
C ALA A 172 -5.87 1.67 19.13
N PRO A 173 -7.07 1.92 18.56
CA PRO A 173 -7.24 2.27 17.15
C PRO A 173 -6.49 3.55 16.74
N TRP A 174 -6.24 4.46 17.68
CA TRP A 174 -5.50 5.70 17.47
C TRP A 174 -4.02 5.51 17.12
N ALA A 175 -3.43 4.34 17.41
CA ALA A 175 -2.03 4.01 17.09
C ALA A 175 -1.86 3.53 15.63
N PHE A 176 -2.97 3.24 14.95
CA PHE A 176 -2.99 2.65 13.62
C PHE A 176 -3.62 3.59 12.59
N SER A 177 -3.32 3.33 11.32
CA SER A 177 -3.98 4.06 10.24
C SER A 177 -5.49 3.76 10.22
N PRO A 178 -6.35 4.76 9.94
CA PRO A 178 -7.81 4.56 9.96
C PRO A 178 -8.28 3.53 8.91
N TRP A 179 -7.64 3.46 7.75
CA TRP A 179 -7.98 2.44 6.75
C TRP A 179 -7.68 1.04 7.26
N MET A 180 -6.51 0.81 7.90
CA MET A 180 -6.18 -0.49 8.49
C MET A 180 -7.19 -0.88 9.59
N ALA A 181 -7.56 0.06 10.46
CA ALA A 181 -8.54 -0.21 11.52
C ALA A 181 -9.90 -0.65 10.95
N LEU A 182 -10.33 -0.08 9.81
CA LEU A 182 -11.54 -0.47 9.10
C LEU A 182 -11.40 -1.79 8.34
N GLN A 183 -10.25 -2.05 7.74
CA GLN A 183 -9.97 -3.25 6.93
C GLN A 183 -9.88 -4.51 7.81
N VAL A 184 -9.17 -4.45 8.92
CA VAL A 184 -8.99 -5.57 9.87
C VAL A 184 -10.34 -6.11 10.36
N GLN A 185 -11.35 -5.25 10.53
CA GLN A 185 -12.71 -5.66 10.92
C GLN A 185 -13.46 -6.42 9.82
N GLN A 186 -13.08 -6.25 8.56
CA GLN A 186 -13.77 -6.82 7.40
C GLN A 186 -13.07 -8.08 6.85
N LEU A 187 -11.74 -8.16 7.02
CA LEU A 187 -10.92 -9.26 6.52
C LEU A 187 -11.12 -10.54 7.33
N GLU A 188 -11.47 -11.64 6.66
CA GLU A 188 -11.67 -12.95 7.31
C GLU A 188 -10.42 -13.46 8.00
N SER A 189 -9.24 -13.24 7.41
CA SER A 189 -7.95 -13.66 7.97
C SER A 189 -7.61 -13.04 9.34
N PHE A 190 -8.36 -12.02 9.80
CA PHE A 190 -8.21 -11.38 11.10
C PHE A 190 -9.34 -11.71 12.08
N ARG A 191 -10.33 -12.48 11.65
CA ARG A 191 -11.40 -12.97 12.53
C ARG A 191 -10.85 -14.18 13.31
N ALA A 192 -10.84 -14.08 14.64
CA ALA A 192 -10.47 -15.19 15.54
C ALA A 192 -11.55 -16.27 15.59
#